data_b15a2ab1ff61cc5cc189741754f04d84
#
_entry.id   b15a2ab1ff61cc5cc189741754f04d84
#
_cell.length_a   1.000
_cell.length_b   1.000
_cell.length_c   1.000
_cell.angle_alpha   90.00
_cell.angle_beta   90.00
_cell.angle_gamma   90.00
#
_symmetry.space_group_name_H-M   'P 1'
#
loop_
_entity.id
_entity.type
_entity.pdbx_description
1 polymer ?
#
loop_
_entity_poly.entity_id
_entity_poly.type
_entity_poly.pdbx_seq_one_letter_code
_entity_poly.pdbx_strand_id
1 'polypeptide(L)'
;MVAKRVILLIIIILIILAGVFTSKVVINGGGLKGLLATLVGQTKETRKNMTDIEFLVLGESLNLTDTIMIGKYDPNSQKASLISIQRDTFIGDNPKRATAYDKINSVYQGKNSEKILKEVNELTGLNLKYYVVIDTKGLRELVDAIGGVEFYVPMDMKYDDTSQDLHINLKEGLQKLNGDQAEQVLRFRHNNDGTTYSSSYGTQDTGRMRTQRDFISALLKQTLKLSNISKIGELIDIANNNIETNIPLDTIKDYIPYAVEFSTDNLKTATLPGEPKEMNGVWLYLTDDDEAQAMVAQYFFDCPTEDEVTNEMPTLQILNGTSDFSNLEEVVNKYKEKGYNILKVGNTESKVKQTKITNRTKQASEKVTEVKNVIKETAKTETGKDTEDVDFTITIGQDY
;
A
#
# COMPACT_ATOMS: atom_id res chain seq x y z
N MET A 1 33.32 52.81 14.10
CA MET A 1 33.11 52.71 12.64
C MET A 1 33.15 51.26 12.12
N VAL A 2 34.12 50.45 12.51
CA VAL A 2 34.27 49.03 12.02
C VAL A 2 33.07 48.15 12.34
N ALA A 3 32.56 48.20 13.59
CA ALA A 3 31.41 47.36 13.98
C ALA A 3 30.11 47.64 13.14
N LYS A 4 29.82 48.90 12.80
CA LYS A 4 28.67 49.27 11.95
C LYS A 4 28.83 48.72 10.51
N ARG A 5 30.06 48.72 9.98
CA ARG A 5 30.35 48.16 8.64
C ARG A 5 30.22 46.64 8.62
N VAL A 6 30.66 45.95 9.69
CA VAL A 6 30.53 44.47 9.83
C VAL A 6 29.07 44.11 9.95
N ILE A 7 28.25 44.79 10.75
CA ILE A 7 26.83 44.58 10.87
C ILE A 7 26.12 44.77 9.52
N LEU A 8 26.45 45.86 8.80
CA LEU A 8 25.87 46.13 7.48
C LEU A 8 26.19 44.99 6.48
N LEU A 9 27.41 44.50 6.52
CA LEU A 9 27.88 43.43 5.64
C LEU A 9 27.16 42.10 5.95
N ILE A 10 26.93 41.78 7.22
CA ILE A 10 26.09 40.63 7.66
C ILE A 10 24.66 40.76 7.16
N ILE A 11 24.06 41.96 7.29
CA ILE A 11 22.69 42.20 6.82
C ILE A 11 22.59 42.04 5.30
N ILE A 12 23.57 42.53 4.53
CA ILE A 12 23.60 42.32 3.07
C ILE A 12 23.72 40.88 2.72
N ILE A 13 24.59 40.08 3.38
CA ILE A 13 24.74 38.65 3.18
C ILE A 13 23.40 37.93 3.50
N LEU A 14 22.72 38.26 4.58
CA LEU A 14 21.44 37.68 4.96
C LEU A 14 20.34 37.99 3.93
N ILE A 15 20.31 39.24 3.39
CA ILE A 15 19.36 39.58 2.32
C ILE A 15 19.65 38.80 1.03
N ILE A 16 20.92 38.64 0.66
CA ILE A 16 21.30 37.85 -0.51
C ILE A 16 20.91 36.37 -0.31
N LEU A 17 21.20 35.78 0.85
CA LEU A 17 20.84 34.41 1.18
C LEU A 17 19.32 34.21 1.18
N ALA A 18 18.57 35.14 1.77
CA ALA A 18 17.10 35.14 1.73
C ALA A 18 16.58 35.26 0.29
N GLY A 19 17.18 36.12 -0.54
CA GLY A 19 16.84 36.25 -1.97
C GLY A 19 17.11 34.97 -2.76
N VAL A 20 18.25 34.32 -2.53
CA VAL A 20 18.58 33.02 -3.17
C VAL A 20 17.60 31.94 -2.71
N PHE A 21 17.29 31.90 -1.41
CA PHE A 21 16.34 30.92 -0.86
C PHE A 21 14.94 31.11 -1.43
N THR A 22 14.41 32.34 -1.41
CA THR A 22 13.09 32.64 -2.00
C THR A 22 13.03 32.37 -3.49
N SER A 23 14.10 32.66 -4.25
CA SER A 23 14.20 32.29 -5.66
C SER A 23 14.12 30.78 -5.88
N LYS A 24 14.82 29.97 -5.06
CA LYS A 24 14.73 28.52 -5.12
C LYS A 24 13.32 28.03 -4.79
N VAL A 25 12.66 28.59 -3.79
CA VAL A 25 11.27 28.26 -3.45
C VAL A 25 10.34 28.50 -4.65
N VAL A 26 10.47 29.65 -5.31
CA VAL A 26 9.69 30.00 -6.52
C VAL A 26 9.99 29.05 -7.68
N ILE A 27 11.27 28.77 -7.96
CA ILE A 27 11.72 27.84 -8.99
C ILE A 27 11.18 26.43 -8.71
N ASN A 28 11.05 26.05 -7.43
CA ASN A 28 10.54 24.77 -6.98
C ASN A 28 9.01 24.66 -6.93
N GLY A 29 8.30 25.63 -7.49
CA GLY A 29 6.83 25.62 -7.63
C GLY A 29 6.12 26.60 -6.70
N GLY A 30 6.85 27.32 -5.84
CA GLY A 30 6.28 28.28 -4.89
C GLY A 30 5.48 27.63 -3.76
N GLY A 31 4.90 28.45 -2.91
CA GLY A 31 4.07 27.98 -1.80
C GLY A 31 4.78 27.02 -0.84
N LEU A 32 3.99 26.19 -0.16
CA LEU A 32 4.49 25.21 0.81
C LEU A 32 5.28 24.09 0.13
N LYS A 33 4.79 23.59 -1.00
CA LYS A 33 5.47 22.55 -1.80
C LYS A 33 6.86 22.99 -2.23
N GLY A 34 6.98 24.19 -2.81
CA GLY A 34 8.27 24.74 -3.23
C GLY A 34 9.22 24.99 -2.06
N LEU A 35 8.69 25.41 -0.91
CA LEU A 35 9.46 25.54 0.33
C LEU A 35 10.04 24.19 0.76
N LEU A 36 9.22 23.16 0.86
CA LEU A 36 9.66 21.83 1.26
C LEU A 36 10.62 21.21 0.25
N ALA A 37 10.33 21.32 -1.05
CA ALA A 37 11.24 20.88 -2.10
C ALA A 37 12.63 21.55 -1.97
N THR A 38 12.66 22.81 -1.57
CA THR A 38 13.92 23.55 -1.34
C THR A 38 14.63 23.06 -0.07
N LEU A 39 13.89 22.80 1.01
CA LEU A 39 14.44 22.33 2.29
C LEU A 39 15.01 20.90 2.18
N VAL A 40 14.34 20.01 1.46
CA VAL A 40 14.82 18.61 1.25
C VAL A 40 15.86 18.51 0.12
N GLY A 41 16.14 19.60 -0.58
CA GLY A 41 17.14 19.61 -1.67
C GLY A 41 16.66 18.98 -2.98
N GLN A 42 15.34 18.85 -3.19
CA GLN A 42 14.79 18.24 -4.39
C GLN A 42 15.21 18.99 -5.67
N THR A 43 15.67 18.25 -6.68
CA THR A 43 16.10 18.83 -7.95
C THR A 43 14.94 18.98 -8.94
N LYS A 44 15.14 19.80 -9.98
CA LYS A 44 14.19 19.92 -11.09
C LYS A 44 14.04 18.61 -11.86
N GLU A 45 15.13 17.82 -11.96
CA GLU A 45 15.14 16.52 -12.62
C GLU A 45 14.34 15.49 -11.84
N THR A 46 14.55 15.40 -10.52
CA THR A 46 13.76 14.53 -9.62
C THR A 46 12.26 14.81 -9.78
N ARG A 47 11.86 16.09 -9.74
CA ARG A 47 10.44 16.46 -9.90
C ARG A 47 9.83 16.04 -11.24
N LYS A 48 10.61 16.10 -12.32
CA LYS A 48 10.14 15.70 -13.66
C LYS A 48 9.94 14.18 -13.77
N ASN A 49 10.70 13.41 -12.98
CA ASN A 49 10.75 11.95 -13.05
C ASN A 49 10.02 11.29 -11.85
N MET A 50 9.21 12.05 -11.10
CA MET A 50 8.42 11.45 -10.01
C MET A 50 7.40 10.48 -10.58
N THR A 51 7.43 9.26 -10.08
CA THR A 51 6.50 8.17 -10.36
C THR A 51 5.71 7.84 -9.10
N ASP A 52 4.75 6.97 -9.20
CA ASP A 52 4.13 6.34 -8.04
C ASP A 52 5.14 5.50 -7.24
N ILE A 53 4.82 5.28 -5.97
CA ILE A 53 5.58 4.41 -5.09
C ILE A 53 4.66 3.36 -4.49
N GLU A 54 5.10 2.11 -4.57
CA GLU A 54 4.40 0.95 -4.04
C GLU A 54 5.23 0.29 -2.95
N PHE A 55 4.59 -0.11 -1.86
CA PHE A 55 5.29 -0.63 -0.68
C PHE A 55 4.42 -1.56 0.16
N LEU A 56 5.09 -2.46 0.88
CA LEU A 56 4.50 -3.30 1.91
C LEU A 56 4.62 -2.60 3.27
N VAL A 57 3.55 -2.55 4.04
CA VAL A 57 3.53 -2.09 5.43
C VAL A 57 3.30 -3.26 6.37
N LEU A 58 4.17 -3.42 7.33
CA LEU A 58 4.11 -4.44 8.36
C LEU A 58 4.02 -3.80 9.74
N GLY A 59 3.02 -4.19 10.52
CA GLY A 59 2.92 -3.85 11.95
C GLY A 59 3.45 -5.00 12.78
N GLU A 60 4.58 -4.80 13.45
CA GLU A 60 5.21 -5.81 14.28
C GLU A 60 4.73 -5.72 15.74
N SER A 61 4.35 -6.86 16.31
CA SER A 61 4.09 -7.04 17.73
C SER A 61 4.63 -8.39 18.17
N LEU A 62 5.47 -8.44 19.20
CA LEU A 62 6.04 -9.68 19.76
C LEU A 62 6.75 -10.58 18.71
N ASN A 63 7.51 -9.99 17.79
CA ASN A 63 8.19 -10.66 16.69
C ASN A 63 7.26 -11.38 15.68
N LEU A 64 5.98 -11.03 15.65
CA LEU A 64 5.00 -11.46 14.66
C LEU A 64 4.46 -10.23 13.93
N THR A 65 3.96 -10.42 12.72
CA THR A 65 3.24 -9.35 12.03
C THR A 65 1.74 -9.60 12.12
N ASP A 66 1.05 -8.71 12.85
CA ASP A 66 -0.40 -8.73 12.98
C ASP A 66 -1.10 -7.80 12.00
N THR A 67 -0.33 -6.91 11.36
CA THR A 67 -0.79 -5.98 10.34
C THR A 67 0.05 -6.16 9.10
N ILE A 68 -0.59 -6.49 7.98
CA ILE A 68 0.03 -6.64 6.67
C ILE A 68 -0.81 -5.83 5.69
N MET A 69 -0.22 -4.83 5.05
CA MET A 69 -0.92 -3.99 4.09
C MET A 69 -0.01 -3.70 2.90
N ILE A 70 -0.60 -3.60 1.71
CA ILE A 70 0.08 -3.10 0.52
C ILE A 70 -0.44 -1.70 0.22
N GLY A 71 0.48 -0.78 -0.07
CA GLY A 71 0.17 0.61 -0.33
C GLY A 71 0.73 1.10 -1.65
N LYS A 72 0.01 2.04 -2.27
CA LYS A 72 0.43 2.79 -3.44
C LYS A 72 0.16 4.27 -3.22
N TYR A 73 1.08 5.13 -3.61
CA TYR A 73 0.88 6.58 -3.67
C TYR A 73 1.38 7.14 -4.99
N ASP A 74 0.49 7.81 -5.73
CA ASP A 74 0.83 8.57 -6.93
C ASP A 74 0.93 10.07 -6.59
N PRO A 75 2.14 10.65 -6.61
CA PRO A 75 2.37 12.07 -6.31
C PRO A 75 1.82 13.01 -7.38
N ASN A 76 1.55 12.53 -8.60
CA ASN A 76 1.08 13.34 -9.71
C ASN A 76 -0.44 13.50 -9.69
N SER A 77 -1.17 12.41 -9.47
CA SER A 77 -2.63 12.42 -9.36
C SER A 77 -3.12 12.69 -7.92
N GLN A 78 -2.21 12.69 -6.92
CA GLN A 78 -2.55 12.83 -5.51
C GLN A 78 -3.54 11.78 -5.01
N LYS A 79 -3.39 10.53 -5.51
CA LYS A 79 -4.19 9.38 -5.12
C LYS A 79 -3.34 8.40 -4.32
N ALA A 80 -3.97 7.71 -3.39
CA ALA A 80 -3.35 6.61 -2.66
C ALA A 80 -4.33 5.44 -2.53
N SER A 81 -3.76 4.24 -2.45
CA SER A 81 -4.49 3.00 -2.20
C SER A 81 -3.83 2.22 -1.06
N LEU A 82 -4.65 1.56 -0.24
CA LEU A 82 -4.17 0.73 0.86
C LEU A 82 -5.06 -0.51 0.97
N ILE A 83 -4.49 -1.69 0.72
CA ILE A 83 -5.19 -2.98 0.84
C ILE A 83 -4.60 -3.75 2.02
N SER A 84 -5.45 -4.13 2.97
CA SER A 84 -5.08 -5.00 4.07
C SER A 84 -5.11 -6.46 3.64
N ILE A 85 -4.09 -7.23 4.02
CA ILE A 85 -3.99 -8.68 3.85
C ILE A 85 -4.22 -9.32 5.22
N GLN A 86 -5.14 -10.27 5.31
CA GLN A 86 -5.39 -11.01 6.56
C GLN A 86 -4.13 -11.77 6.98
N ARG A 87 -3.73 -11.66 8.26
CA ARG A 87 -2.52 -12.32 8.77
C ARG A 87 -2.55 -13.85 8.65
N ASP A 88 -3.76 -14.44 8.64
CA ASP A 88 -3.98 -15.87 8.52
C ASP A 88 -4.17 -16.31 7.06
N THR A 89 -3.88 -15.43 6.07
CA THR A 89 -3.95 -15.74 4.64
C THR A 89 -3.08 -16.94 4.32
N PHE A 90 -3.69 -17.93 3.68
CA PHE A 90 -3.03 -19.16 3.27
C PHE A 90 -2.10 -18.90 2.08
N ILE A 91 -0.87 -19.39 2.20
CA ILE A 91 0.18 -19.24 1.17
C ILE A 91 0.82 -20.59 0.79
N GLY A 92 0.25 -21.70 1.24
CA GLY A 92 0.76 -23.03 0.93
C GLY A 92 0.15 -23.61 -0.35
N ASP A 93 0.64 -24.78 -0.78
CA ASP A 93 0.19 -25.45 -2.01
C ASP A 93 -1.18 -26.13 -1.86
N ASN A 94 -1.53 -26.60 -0.66
CA ASN A 94 -2.75 -27.39 -0.46
C ASN A 94 -3.38 -27.12 0.93
N PRO A 95 -4.51 -26.42 0.99
CA PRO A 95 -5.14 -26.08 2.26
C PRO A 95 -5.62 -27.29 3.08
N LYS A 96 -5.87 -28.44 2.44
CA LYS A 96 -6.23 -29.68 3.15
C LYS A 96 -5.08 -30.29 3.95
N ARG A 97 -3.85 -29.84 3.72
CA ARG A 97 -2.63 -30.25 4.45
C ARG A 97 -2.01 -29.10 5.23
N ALA A 98 -2.71 -27.98 5.33
CA ALA A 98 -2.20 -26.78 5.94
C ALA A 98 -1.81 -26.97 7.40
N THR A 99 -0.79 -26.25 7.78
CA THR A 99 -0.28 -26.09 9.15
C THR A 99 -0.29 -24.61 9.52
N ALA A 100 0.03 -24.28 10.76
CA ALA A 100 0.16 -22.88 11.19
C ALA A 100 1.30 -22.12 10.44
N TYR A 101 2.24 -22.84 9.84
CA TYR A 101 3.36 -22.27 9.07
C TYR A 101 2.96 -21.87 7.64
N ASP A 102 1.79 -22.29 7.16
CA ASP A 102 1.29 -21.96 5.83
C ASP A 102 0.45 -20.65 5.83
N LYS A 103 0.55 -19.88 6.91
CA LYS A 103 -0.05 -18.55 7.03
C LYS A 103 0.97 -17.47 6.70
N ILE A 104 0.55 -16.40 6.02
CA ILE A 104 1.43 -15.33 5.58
C ILE A 104 2.20 -14.65 6.74
N ASN A 105 1.57 -14.50 7.91
CA ASN A 105 2.25 -13.92 9.08
C ASN A 105 3.38 -14.80 9.62
N SER A 106 3.36 -16.12 9.38
CA SER A 106 4.41 -17.04 9.82
C SER A 106 5.73 -16.81 9.08
N VAL A 107 5.67 -16.23 7.88
CA VAL A 107 6.83 -15.95 7.03
C VAL A 107 7.76 -14.90 7.66
N TYR A 108 7.19 -13.97 8.43
CA TYR A 108 7.94 -12.91 9.08
C TYR A 108 8.76 -13.37 10.30
N GLN A 109 8.57 -14.61 10.77
CA GLN A 109 9.31 -15.16 11.89
C GLN A 109 10.83 -14.96 11.71
N GLY A 110 11.48 -14.37 12.72
CA GLY A 110 12.89 -14.01 12.63
C GLY A 110 13.18 -12.69 11.92
N LYS A 111 12.16 -11.83 11.74
CA LYS A 111 12.27 -10.49 11.13
C LYS A 111 12.76 -10.52 9.69
N ASN A 112 12.21 -11.40 8.88
CA ASN A 112 12.57 -11.54 7.47
C ASN A 112 11.61 -10.77 6.57
N SER A 113 11.79 -9.45 6.52
CA SER A 113 10.95 -8.53 5.74
C SER A 113 11.02 -8.80 4.23
N GLU A 114 12.16 -9.20 3.71
CA GLU A 114 12.33 -9.56 2.29
C GLU A 114 11.54 -10.81 1.91
N LYS A 115 11.48 -11.80 2.82
CA LYS A 115 10.76 -13.03 2.54
C LYS A 115 9.25 -12.79 2.48
N ILE A 116 8.69 -12.03 3.43
CA ILE A 116 7.25 -11.72 3.39
C ILE A 116 6.91 -10.80 2.21
N LEU A 117 7.80 -9.88 1.81
CA LEU A 117 7.65 -9.06 0.60
C LEU A 117 7.50 -9.95 -0.64
N LYS A 118 8.35 -10.99 -0.76
CA LYS A 118 8.28 -11.95 -1.85
C LYS A 118 6.95 -12.72 -1.86
N GLU A 119 6.51 -13.24 -0.71
CA GLU A 119 5.24 -13.97 -0.61
C GLU A 119 4.04 -13.07 -0.96
N VAL A 120 4.07 -11.78 -0.56
CA VAL A 120 3.03 -10.81 -0.95
C VAL A 120 3.04 -10.57 -2.45
N ASN A 121 4.20 -10.46 -3.09
CA ASN A 121 4.30 -10.33 -4.54
C ASN A 121 3.78 -11.61 -5.25
N GLU A 122 4.06 -12.80 -4.72
CA GLU A 122 3.51 -14.05 -5.24
C GLU A 122 1.99 -14.12 -5.07
N LEU A 123 1.44 -13.64 -3.96
CA LEU A 123 0.01 -13.61 -3.70
C LEU A 123 -0.74 -12.62 -4.61
N THR A 124 -0.16 -11.44 -4.85
CA THR A 124 -0.87 -10.31 -5.50
C THR A 124 -0.51 -10.11 -6.97
N GLY A 125 0.60 -10.66 -7.43
CA GLY A 125 1.17 -10.39 -8.75
C GLY A 125 1.94 -9.06 -8.85
N LEU A 126 1.98 -8.27 -7.78
CA LEU A 126 2.67 -6.99 -7.75
C LEU A 126 4.20 -7.17 -7.73
N ASN A 127 4.92 -6.10 -8.11
CA ASN A 127 6.38 -6.03 -8.06
C ASN A 127 6.83 -5.04 -6.96
N LEU A 128 6.31 -5.23 -5.75
CA LEU A 128 6.68 -4.40 -4.61
C LEU A 128 8.18 -4.56 -4.34
N LYS A 129 8.89 -3.45 -4.27
CA LYS A 129 10.34 -3.40 -3.99
C LYS A 129 10.63 -2.91 -2.59
N TYR A 130 9.68 -2.19 -2.00
CA TYR A 130 9.86 -1.50 -0.74
C TYR A 130 9.00 -2.11 0.36
N TYR A 131 9.52 -2.07 1.58
CA TYR A 131 8.78 -2.38 2.78
C TYR A 131 9.02 -1.36 3.88
N VAL A 132 8.06 -1.27 4.78
CA VAL A 132 8.08 -0.45 5.99
C VAL A 132 7.58 -1.30 7.15
N VAL A 133 8.43 -1.52 8.16
CA VAL A 133 8.07 -2.24 9.38
C VAL A 133 7.99 -1.25 10.53
N ILE A 134 6.85 -1.22 11.20
CA ILE A 134 6.60 -0.34 12.35
C ILE A 134 6.29 -1.22 13.54
N ASP A 135 7.12 -1.14 14.57
CA ASP A 135 6.82 -1.79 15.85
C ASP A 135 5.93 -0.90 16.74
N THR A 136 5.42 -1.47 17.82
CA THR A 136 4.54 -0.75 18.76
C THR A 136 5.21 0.45 19.41
N LYS A 137 6.54 0.41 19.61
CA LYS A 137 7.32 1.53 20.18
C LYS A 137 7.39 2.69 19.18
N GLY A 138 7.76 2.40 17.93
CA GLY A 138 7.84 3.40 16.87
C GLY A 138 6.50 4.07 16.59
N LEU A 139 5.43 3.29 16.63
CA LEU A 139 4.07 3.82 16.50
C LEU A 139 3.76 4.83 17.64
N ARG A 140 4.03 4.48 18.89
CA ARG A 140 3.78 5.37 20.05
C ARG A 140 4.57 6.67 19.93
N GLU A 141 5.87 6.59 19.65
CA GLU A 141 6.73 7.76 19.51
C GLU A 141 6.29 8.67 18.36
N LEU A 142 5.88 8.09 17.22
CA LEU A 142 5.35 8.86 16.10
C LEU A 142 4.07 9.61 16.47
N VAL A 143 3.12 8.92 17.10
CA VAL A 143 1.84 9.51 17.52
C VAL A 143 2.06 10.64 18.52
N ASP A 144 2.96 10.46 19.49
CA ASP A 144 3.27 11.48 20.49
C ASP A 144 3.98 12.70 19.88
N ALA A 145 4.91 12.49 18.94
CA ALA A 145 5.63 13.58 18.25
C ALA A 145 4.71 14.49 17.44
N ILE A 146 3.68 13.93 16.80
CA ILE A 146 2.66 14.72 16.08
C ILE A 146 1.60 15.33 17.01
N GLY A 147 1.74 15.09 18.31
CA GLY A 147 0.86 15.65 19.35
C GLY A 147 -0.45 14.88 19.51
N GLY A 148 -0.48 13.58 19.19
CA GLY A 148 -1.65 12.71 19.28
C GLY A 148 -2.52 12.72 18.01
N VAL A 149 -3.37 11.70 17.87
CA VAL A 149 -4.27 11.51 16.72
C VAL A 149 -5.71 11.66 17.16
N GLU A 150 -6.48 12.50 16.50
CA GLU A 150 -7.92 12.60 16.68
C GLU A 150 -8.60 11.44 15.97
N PHE A 151 -9.24 10.55 16.74
CA PHE A 151 -9.81 9.30 16.24
C PHE A 151 -11.14 8.97 16.90
N TYR A 152 -12.07 8.42 16.14
CA TYR A 152 -13.33 7.91 16.67
C TYR A 152 -13.17 6.43 17.06
N VAL A 153 -13.12 6.16 18.37
CA VAL A 153 -13.09 4.80 18.90
C VAL A 153 -14.46 4.16 18.69
N PRO A 154 -14.56 3.03 17.96
CA PRO A 154 -15.84 2.53 17.45
C PRO A 154 -16.72 1.85 18.48
N MET A 155 -16.20 1.54 19.65
CA MET A 155 -16.92 0.95 20.78
C MET A 155 -16.11 1.08 22.08
N ASP A 156 -16.75 0.83 23.24
CA ASP A 156 -16.02 0.67 24.50
C ASP A 156 -15.05 -0.52 24.43
N MET A 157 -13.77 -0.27 24.66
CA MET A 157 -12.71 -1.28 24.58
C MET A 157 -12.13 -1.51 25.97
N LYS A 158 -12.30 -2.73 26.51
CA LYS A 158 -11.78 -3.13 27.82
C LYS A 158 -11.22 -4.53 27.76
N TYR A 159 -9.90 -4.64 27.65
CA TYR A 159 -9.21 -5.92 27.52
C TYR A 159 -7.91 -5.90 28.30
N ASP A 160 -7.68 -6.94 29.13
CA ASP A 160 -6.47 -7.14 29.90
C ASP A 160 -5.85 -8.49 29.56
N ASP A 161 -4.58 -8.47 29.13
CA ASP A 161 -3.74 -9.64 28.91
C ASP A 161 -2.38 -9.43 29.58
N THR A 162 -2.23 -9.99 30.77
CA THR A 162 -1.00 -9.88 31.57
C THR A 162 0.18 -10.60 30.93
N SER A 163 -0.06 -11.58 30.05
CA SER A 163 1.01 -12.33 29.37
C SER A 163 1.72 -11.49 28.31
N GLN A 164 1.02 -10.48 27.76
CA GLN A 164 1.53 -9.55 26.75
C GLN A 164 1.74 -8.13 27.29
N ASP A 165 1.56 -7.92 28.60
CA ASP A 165 1.55 -6.58 29.22
C ASP A 165 0.63 -5.60 28.46
N LEU A 166 -0.56 -6.10 28.09
CA LEU A 166 -1.53 -5.35 27.30
C LEU A 166 -2.75 -4.99 28.14
N HIS A 167 -2.93 -3.70 28.37
CA HIS A 167 -4.06 -3.13 29.12
C HIS A 167 -4.81 -2.14 28.24
N ILE A 168 -6.00 -2.51 27.76
CA ILE A 168 -6.85 -1.68 26.93
C ILE A 168 -8.01 -1.16 27.76
N ASN A 169 -8.16 0.16 27.80
CA ASN A 169 -9.29 0.81 28.47
C ASN A 169 -9.63 2.14 27.77
N LEU A 170 -10.45 2.05 26.72
CA LEU A 170 -10.87 3.19 25.92
C LEU A 170 -12.40 3.23 25.84
N LYS A 171 -12.94 4.43 25.86
CA LYS A 171 -14.36 4.68 25.66
C LYS A 171 -14.69 4.88 24.19
N GLU A 172 -15.91 4.52 23.78
CA GLU A 172 -16.45 4.86 22.49
C GLU A 172 -16.50 6.38 22.29
N GLY A 173 -16.26 6.83 21.07
CA GLY A 173 -16.44 8.22 20.66
C GLY A 173 -15.17 8.89 20.18
N LEU A 174 -15.33 10.16 19.75
CA LEU A 174 -14.23 10.99 19.25
C LEU A 174 -13.32 11.42 20.39
N GLN A 175 -12.06 11.10 20.30
CA GLN A 175 -11.06 11.48 21.30
C GLN A 175 -9.68 11.64 20.67
N LYS A 176 -8.82 12.39 21.35
CA LYS A 176 -7.43 12.57 20.94
C LYS A 176 -6.58 11.50 21.63
N LEU A 177 -6.08 10.56 20.84
CA LEU A 177 -5.27 9.43 21.34
C LEU A 177 -3.79 9.82 21.38
N ASN A 178 -3.12 9.53 22.49
CA ASN A 178 -1.66 9.53 22.60
C ASN A 178 -1.08 8.19 22.06
N GLY A 179 0.24 8.01 22.13
CA GLY A 179 0.92 6.81 21.64
C GLY A 179 0.42 5.53 22.28
N ASP A 180 0.29 5.48 23.60
CA ASP A 180 -0.19 4.30 24.33
C ASP A 180 -1.65 3.96 23.96
N GLN A 181 -2.50 4.96 23.85
CA GLN A 181 -3.90 4.79 23.44
C GLN A 181 -4.03 4.35 21.98
N ALA A 182 -3.14 4.82 21.11
CA ALA A 182 -3.06 4.36 19.72
C ALA A 182 -2.72 2.88 19.63
N GLU A 183 -1.72 2.40 20.42
CA GLU A 183 -1.42 0.97 20.50
C GLU A 183 -2.62 0.17 20.99
N GLN A 184 -3.32 0.63 22.04
CA GLN A 184 -4.53 -0.02 22.56
C GLN A 184 -5.59 -0.21 21.45
N VAL A 185 -5.93 0.85 20.72
CA VAL A 185 -6.91 0.81 19.65
C VAL A 185 -6.52 -0.18 18.55
N LEU A 186 -5.26 -0.19 18.13
CA LEU A 186 -4.77 -1.01 17.01
C LEU A 186 -4.61 -2.49 17.36
N ARG A 187 -4.44 -2.81 18.66
CA ARG A 187 -4.34 -4.19 19.15
C ARG A 187 -5.68 -4.79 19.59
N PHE A 188 -6.72 -3.98 19.78
CA PHE A 188 -8.01 -4.45 20.24
C PHE A 188 -8.71 -5.38 19.24
N ARG A 189 -9.26 -6.49 19.74
CA ARG A 189 -10.07 -7.45 18.98
C ARG A 189 -11.45 -7.70 19.62
N HIS A 190 -11.45 -7.87 20.94
CA HIS A 190 -12.64 -8.13 21.76
C HIS A 190 -12.38 -7.73 23.22
N ASN A 191 -13.42 -7.52 23.96
CA ASN A 191 -13.38 -7.33 25.40
C ASN A 191 -13.14 -8.65 26.15
N ASN A 192 -12.77 -8.59 27.43
CA ASN A 192 -12.60 -9.79 28.25
C ASN A 192 -13.88 -10.63 28.41
N ASP A 193 -15.05 -10.03 28.27
CA ASP A 193 -16.35 -10.70 28.26
C ASP A 193 -16.74 -11.32 26.90
N GLY A 194 -15.86 -11.21 25.89
CA GLY A 194 -16.07 -11.72 24.55
C GLY A 194 -16.84 -10.78 23.62
N THR A 195 -17.32 -9.63 24.11
CA THR A 195 -17.95 -8.64 23.22
C THR A 195 -16.94 -8.03 22.25
N THR A 196 -17.36 -7.76 21.02
CA THR A 196 -16.49 -7.24 19.93
C THR A 196 -17.24 -6.24 19.10
N TYR A 197 -16.61 -5.71 18.06
CA TYR A 197 -17.22 -4.80 17.12
C TYR A 197 -18.57 -5.28 16.58
N SER A 198 -19.44 -4.36 16.19
CA SER A 198 -20.72 -4.71 15.57
C SER A 198 -20.53 -5.50 14.27
N SER A 199 -21.50 -6.32 13.90
CA SER A 199 -21.44 -7.09 12.65
C SER A 199 -21.30 -6.20 11.40
N SER A 200 -21.90 -5.01 11.41
CA SER A 200 -21.79 -4.02 10.33
C SER A 200 -20.42 -3.34 10.25
N TYR A 201 -19.67 -3.29 11.36
CA TYR A 201 -18.32 -2.78 11.40
C TYR A 201 -17.29 -3.85 11.01
N GLY A 202 -17.60 -5.12 11.27
CA GLY A 202 -16.72 -6.29 11.15
C GLY A 202 -16.37 -6.84 12.52
N THR A 203 -16.57 -8.13 12.75
CA THR A 203 -16.32 -8.76 14.06
C THR A 203 -14.86 -9.13 14.26
N GLN A 204 -14.39 -9.09 15.49
CA GLN A 204 -13.03 -9.54 15.89
C GLN A 204 -11.91 -9.01 14.96
N ASP A 205 -11.22 -9.89 14.25
CA ASP A 205 -10.07 -9.54 13.41
C ASP A 205 -10.45 -8.63 12.24
N THR A 206 -11.60 -8.85 11.62
CA THR A 206 -12.10 -7.99 10.54
C THR A 206 -12.34 -6.55 11.02
N GLY A 207 -12.94 -6.41 12.21
CA GLY A 207 -13.13 -5.10 12.84
C GLY A 207 -11.82 -4.43 13.21
N ARG A 208 -10.83 -5.20 13.72
CA ARG A 208 -9.49 -4.69 14.00
C ARG A 208 -8.82 -4.16 12.73
N MET A 209 -8.85 -4.91 11.64
CA MET A 209 -8.27 -4.48 10.36
C MET A 209 -8.91 -3.20 9.82
N ARG A 210 -10.23 -3.06 9.95
CA ARG A 210 -10.92 -1.81 9.62
C ARG A 210 -10.44 -0.66 10.51
N THR A 211 -10.39 -0.87 11.82
CA THR A 211 -9.90 0.11 12.79
C THR A 211 -8.45 0.54 12.47
N GLN A 212 -7.60 -0.40 12.08
CA GLN A 212 -6.22 -0.12 11.67
C GLN A 212 -6.15 0.78 10.43
N ARG A 213 -6.96 0.51 9.39
CA ARG A 213 -7.03 1.36 8.19
C ARG A 213 -7.56 2.77 8.51
N ASP A 214 -8.64 2.83 9.29
CA ASP A 214 -9.24 4.11 9.70
C ASP A 214 -8.25 4.94 10.53
N PHE A 215 -7.49 4.27 11.42
CA PHE A 215 -6.45 4.92 12.21
C PHE A 215 -5.28 5.41 11.36
N ILE A 216 -4.80 4.63 10.38
CA ILE A 216 -3.75 5.07 9.45
C ILE A 216 -4.20 6.32 8.69
N SER A 217 -5.45 6.35 8.24
CA SER A 217 -6.02 7.54 7.59
C SER A 217 -6.02 8.76 8.51
N ALA A 218 -6.42 8.58 9.77
CA ALA A 218 -6.39 9.65 10.78
C ALA A 218 -4.95 10.09 11.13
N LEU A 219 -4.02 9.14 11.23
CA LEU A 219 -2.59 9.39 11.46
C LEU A 219 -1.99 10.22 10.33
N LEU A 220 -2.24 9.84 9.07
CA LEU A 220 -1.79 10.60 7.89
C LEU A 220 -2.37 12.02 7.91
N LYS A 221 -3.67 12.16 8.13
CA LYS A 221 -4.33 13.46 8.23
C LYS A 221 -3.72 14.35 9.31
N GLN A 222 -3.37 13.78 10.47
CA GLN A 222 -2.73 14.51 11.56
C GLN A 222 -1.29 14.89 11.22
N THR A 223 -0.51 13.96 10.65
CA THR A 223 0.90 14.18 10.27
C THR A 223 1.04 15.29 9.25
N LEU A 224 0.12 15.37 8.28
CA LEU A 224 0.14 16.37 7.21
C LEU A 224 -0.40 17.73 7.60
N LYS A 225 -0.83 17.94 8.86
CA LYS A 225 -1.19 19.28 9.34
C LYS A 225 0.01 20.24 9.30
N LEU A 226 -0.22 21.48 8.89
CA LEU A 226 0.81 22.54 8.80
C LEU A 226 1.64 22.68 10.08
N SER A 227 1.02 22.49 11.26
CA SER A 227 1.70 22.53 12.55
C SER A 227 2.77 21.43 12.71
N ASN A 228 2.61 20.31 12.05
CA ASN A 228 3.55 19.18 12.11
C ASN A 228 4.60 19.24 10.99
N ILE A 229 4.32 19.94 9.89
CA ILE A 229 5.31 20.14 8.81
C ILE A 229 6.56 20.85 9.33
N SER A 230 6.43 21.78 10.27
CA SER A 230 7.60 22.41 10.91
C SER A 230 8.48 21.44 11.70
N LYS A 231 7.95 20.27 12.06
CA LYS A 231 8.64 19.19 12.78
C LYS A 231 9.17 18.08 11.84
N ILE A 232 9.18 18.29 10.53
CA ILE A 232 9.51 17.25 9.55
C ILE A 232 10.88 16.61 9.82
N GLY A 233 11.87 17.39 10.29
CA GLY A 233 13.18 16.87 10.68
C GLY A 233 13.08 15.90 11.85
N GLU A 234 12.36 16.28 12.92
CA GLU A 234 12.12 15.43 14.09
C GLU A 234 11.38 14.13 13.70
N LEU A 235 10.36 14.24 12.83
CA LEU A 235 9.60 13.06 12.36
C LEU A 235 10.47 12.12 11.51
N ILE A 236 11.36 12.63 10.69
CA ILE A 236 12.34 11.83 9.95
C ILE A 236 13.31 11.13 10.92
N ASP A 237 13.79 11.80 11.95
CA ASP A 237 14.69 11.21 12.94
C ASP A 237 13.99 10.10 13.74
N ILE A 238 12.73 10.29 14.13
CA ILE A 238 11.92 9.26 14.80
C ILE A 238 11.72 8.07 13.85
N ALA A 239 11.38 8.32 12.59
CA ALA A 239 11.21 7.27 11.60
C ALA A 239 12.51 6.45 11.42
N ASN A 240 13.65 7.13 11.26
CA ASN A 240 14.96 6.47 11.11
C ASN A 240 15.36 5.60 12.31
N ASN A 241 14.92 5.96 13.51
CA ASN A 241 15.29 5.24 14.74
C ASN A 241 14.35 4.10 15.09
N ASN A 242 13.11 4.11 14.59
CA ASN A 242 12.04 3.21 15.03
C ASN A 242 11.29 2.50 13.88
N ILE A 243 11.64 2.78 12.62
CA ILE A 243 11.03 2.15 11.45
C ILE A 243 12.14 1.40 10.70
N GLU A 244 11.94 0.09 10.49
CA GLU A 244 12.77 -0.66 9.58
C GLU A 244 12.22 -0.51 8.15
N THR A 245 13.05 -0.09 7.21
CA THR A 245 12.65 0.04 5.81
C THR A 245 13.86 -0.09 4.88
N ASN A 246 13.62 -0.60 3.68
CA ASN A 246 14.59 -0.57 2.59
C ASN A 246 14.37 0.61 1.62
N ILE A 247 13.42 1.52 1.89
CA ILE A 247 13.24 2.74 1.10
C ILE A 247 14.42 3.68 1.37
N PRO A 248 15.20 4.07 0.35
CA PRO A 248 16.29 5.02 0.55
C PRO A 248 15.78 6.35 1.12
N LEU A 249 16.49 6.92 2.08
CA LEU A 249 16.10 8.16 2.73
C LEU A 249 15.88 9.32 1.74
N ASP A 250 16.71 9.38 0.69
CA ASP A 250 16.56 10.41 -0.34
C ASP A 250 15.28 10.21 -1.16
N THR A 251 14.88 8.96 -1.41
CA THR A 251 13.56 8.65 -2.01
C THR A 251 12.44 9.16 -1.12
N ILE A 252 12.48 8.90 0.20
CA ILE A 252 11.46 9.41 1.14
C ILE A 252 11.38 10.95 1.07
N LYS A 253 12.53 11.63 1.10
CA LYS A 253 12.60 13.10 1.03
C LYS A 253 11.98 13.65 -0.25
N ASP A 254 12.14 12.96 -1.38
CA ASP A 254 11.59 13.38 -2.66
C ASP A 254 10.06 13.39 -2.70
N TYR A 255 9.38 12.53 -1.90
CA TYR A 255 7.92 12.51 -1.81
C TYR A 255 7.35 13.53 -0.81
N ILE A 256 8.14 14.04 0.15
CA ILE A 256 7.67 15.00 1.17
C ILE A 256 6.95 16.22 0.57
N PRO A 257 7.47 16.89 -0.48
CA PRO A 257 6.81 18.06 -1.08
C PRO A 257 5.44 17.76 -1.69
N TYR A 258 5.21 16.51 -2.08
CA TYR A 258 3.93 16.07 -2.65
C TYR A 258 2.95 15.62 -1.56
N ALA A 259 3.46 14.95 -0.53
CA ALA A 259 2.64 14.47 0.57
C ALA A 259 1.84 15.58 1.28
N VAL A 260 2.36 16.80 1.33
CA VAL A 260 1.67 17.94 1.97
C VAL A 260 0.47 18.47 1.17
N GLU A 261 0.35 18.10 -0.09
CA GLU A 261 -0.81 18.40 -0.94
C GLU A 261 -1.85 17.27 -0.91
N PHE A 262 -1.49 16.11 -0.34
CA PHE A 262 -2.36 14.95 -0.30
C PHE A 262 -3.54 15.15 0.67
N SER A 263 -4.75 14.83 0.19
CA SER A 263 -5.94 14.70 1.03
C SER A 263 -6.28 13.24 1.27
N THR A 264 -6.58 12.88 2.51
CA THR A 264 -7.06 11.54 2.85
C THR A 264 -8.40 11.17 2.20
N ASP A 265 -9.12 12.14 1.63
CA ASP A 265 -10.32 11.89 0.81
C ASP A 265 -9.97 11.14 -0.51
N ASN A 266 -8.71 11.22 -0.92
CA ASN A 266 -8.17 10.51 -2.08
C ASN A 266 -7.52 9.17 -1.73
N LEU A 267 -7.64 8.71 -0.47
CA LEU A 267 -7.15 7.41 -0.03
C LEU A 267 -8.26 6.37 -0.17
N LYS A 268 -8.08 5.42 -1.08
CA LYS A 268 -8.93 4.24 -1.19
C LYS A 268 -8.42 3.15 -0.25
N THR A 269 -9.28 2.51 0.51
CA THR A 269 -8.90 1.40 1.40
C THR A 269 -9.78 0.18 1.18
N ALA A 270 -9.17 -1.01 1.25
CA ALA A 270 -9.89 -2.28 1.12
C ALA A 270 -9.23 -3.39 1.97
N THR A 271 -9.86 -4.53 2.02
CA THR A 271 -9.27 -5.79 2.49
C THR A 271 -9.23 -6.76 1.31
N LEU A 272 -8.13 -7.49 1.15
CA LEU A 272 -8.01 -8.51 0.10
C LEU A 272 -9.15 -9.52 0.27
N PRO A 273 -9.95 -9.79 -0.78
CA PRO A 273 -11.12 -10.66 -0.71
C PRO A 273 -10.77 -12.11 -0.35
N GLY A 274 -11.69 -12.77 0.34
CA GLY A 274 -11.57 -14.16 0.74
C GLY A 274 -12.47 -14.50 1.93
N GLU A 275 -12.35 -15.70 2.45
CA GLU A 275 -13.15 -16.19 3.56
C GLU A 275 -12.31 -16.93 4.63
N PRO A 276 -12.64 -16.78 5.92
CA PRO A 276 -12.04 -17.60 6.95
C PRO A 276 -12.57 -19.02 6.90
N LYS A 277 -11.69 -20.01 6.96
CA LYS A 277 -12.05 -21.43 6.91
C LYS A 277 -11.16 -22.27 7.79
N GLU A 278 -11.76 -23.19 8.54
CA GLU A 278 -10.98 -24.19 9.28
C GLU A 278 -10.63 -25.36 8.36
N MET A 279 -9.33 -25.62 8.20
CA MET A 279 -8.79 -26.68 7.36
C MET A 279 -7.72 -27.42 8.15
N ASN A 280 -7.81 -28.75 8.21
CA ASN A 280 -6.84 -29.59 8.93
C ASN A 280 -6.59 -29.16 10.41
N GLY A 281 -7.64 -28.63 11.08
CA GLY A 281 -7.55 -28.14 12.47
C GLY A 281 -6.86 -26.77 12.61
N VAL A 282 -6.64 -26.05 11.51
CA VAL A 282 -6.05 -24.72 11.48
C VAL A 282 -7.03 -23.74 10.86
N TRP A 283 -7.26 -22.60 11.48
CA TRP A 283 -8.01 -21.50 10.89
C TRP A 283 -7.13 -20.77 9.88
N LEU A 284 -7.59 -20.70 8.63
CA LEU A 284 -6.95 -20.04 7.51
C LEU A 284 -7.88 -18.96 6.95
N TYR A 285 -7.32 -18.00 6.24
CA TYR A 285 -8.04 -17.12 5.36
C TYR A 285 -7.73 -17.52 3.93
N LEU A 286 -8.71 -18.04 3.21
CA LEU A 286 -8.57 -18.44 1.81
C LEU A 286 -8.96 -17.26 0.93
N THR A 287 -8.03 -16.76 0.12
CA THR A 287 -8.29 -15.68 -0.83
C THR A 287 -9.28 -16.12 -1.91
N ASP A 288 -10.14 -15.19 -2.31
CA ASP A 288 -10.87 -15.30 -3.57
C ASP A 288 -9.99 -14.71 -4.68
N ASP A 289 -9.38 -15.57 -5.47
CA ASP A 289 -8.37 -15.18 -6.45
C ASP A 289 -8.95 -14.26 -7.54
N ASP A 290 -10.18 -14.49 -7.97
CA ASP A 290 -10.83 -13.68 -9.00
C ASP A 290 -11.13 -12.26 -8.50
N GLU A 291 -11.73 -12.15 -7.32
CA GLU A 291 -11.99 -10.85 -6.70
C GLU A 291 -10.70 -10.13 -6.28
N ALA A 292 -9.68 -10.87 -5.81
CA ALA A 292 -8.38 -10.33 -5.46
C ALA A 292 -7.66 -9.74 -6.68
N GLN A 293 -7.67 -10.45 -7.82
CA GLN A 293 -7.11 -9.98 -9.08
C GLN A 293 -7.82 -8.72 -9.60
N ALA A 294 -9.15 -8.68 -9.50
CA ALA A 294 -9.93 -7.49 -9.86
C ALA A 294 -9.60 -6.31 -8.94
N MET A 295 -9.49 -6.53 -7.63
CA MET A 295 -9.11 -5.50 -6.67
C MET A 295 -7.70 -4.95 -6.94
N VAL A 296 -6.71 -5.81 -7.21
CA VAL A 296 -5.35 -5.38 -7.55
C VAL A 296 -5.36 -4.56 -8.84
N ALA A 297 -6.09 -4.99 -9.88
CA ALA A 297 -6.25 -4.24 -11.12
C ALA A 297 -6.78 -2.81 -10.87
N GLN A 298 -7.82 -2.70 -10.05
CA GLN A 298 -8.45 -1.41 -9.75
C GLN A 298 -7.59 -0.50 -8.88
N TYR A 299 -6.94 -1.04 -7.83
CA TYR A 299 -6.26 -0.24 -6.80
C TYR A 299 -4.81 0.08 -7.14
N PHE A 300 -4.13 -0.80 -7.90
CA PHE A 300 -2.71 -0.63 -8.23
C PHE A 300 -2.46 -0.25 -9.69
N PHE A 301 -3.37 -0.59 -10.59
CA PHE A 301 -3.20 -0.27 -12.00
C PHE A 301 -4.23 0.75 -12.52
N ASP A 302 -5.11 1.30 -11.66
CA ASP A 302 -6.19 2.22 -12.06
C ASP A 302 -7.01 1.66 -13.25
N CYS A 303 -7.26 0.36 -13.22
CA CYS A 303 -8.09 -0.31 -14.21
C CYS A 303 -9.58 -0.13 -13.88
N PRO A 304 -10.47 -0.12 -14.91
CA PRO A 304 -11.90 0.01 -14.68
C PRO A 304 -12.47 -1.24 -14.01
N THR A 305 -13.58 -1.07 -13.27
CA THR A 305 -14.47 -2.17 -12.90
C THR A 305 -15.33 -2.56 -14.11
N GLU A 306 -15.99 -3.72 -14.05
CA GLU A 306 -16.88 -4.17 -15.11
C GLU A 306 -17.98 -3.14 -15.41
N ASP A 307 -18.59 -2.55 -14.38
CA ASP A 307 -19.62 -1.52 -14.49
C ASP A 307 -19.12 -0.19 -15.09
N GLU A 308 -17.82 0.07 -15.03
CA GLU A 308 -17.17 1.27 -15.58
C GLU A 308 -16.74 1.12 -17.04
N VAL A 309 -16.81 -0.09 -17.61
CA VAL A 309 -16.47 -0.34 -19.01
C VAL A 309 -17.49 0.32 -19.93
N THR A 310 -17.04 1.32 -20.70
CA THR A 310 -17.91 2.14 -21.55
C THR A 310 -17.60 2.03 -23.04
N ASN A 311 -16.52 1.33 -23.41
CA ASN A 311 -16.10 1.19 -24.79
C ASN A 311 -16.27 -0.26 -25.28
N GLU A 312 -16.23 -0.48 -26.59
CA GLU A 312 -16.37 -1.80 -27.23
C GLU A 312 -15.05 -2.60 -27.31
N MET A 313 -13.99 -2.14 -26.61
CA MET A 313 -12.74 -2.87 -26.57
C MET A 313 -12.89 -4.12 -25.71
N PRO A 314 -12.21 -5.23 -26.07
CA PRO A 314 -12.26 -6.46 -25.30
C PRO A 314 -11.83 -6.27 -23.84
N THR A 315 -12.46 -7.06 -22.98
CA THR A 315 -12.09 -7.16 -21.56
C THR A 315 -10.99 -8.21 -21.38
N LEU A 316 -10.02 -7.90 -20.51
CA LEU A 316 -8.80 -8.70 -20.34
C LEU A 316 -8.56 -9.10 -18.89
N GLN A 317 -8.09 -10.34 -18.72
CA GLN A 317 -7.34 -10.78 -17.56
C GLN A 317 -5.87 -10.93 -17.97
N ILE A 318 -4.92 -10.42 -17.17
CA ILE A 318 -3.49 -10.54 -17.42
C ILE A 318 -2.83 -11.28 -16.26
N LEU A 319 -2.21 -12.42 -16.57
CA LEU A 319 -1.58 -13.30 -15.59
C LEU A 319 -0.08 -13.44 -15.87
N ASN A 320 0.73 -13.20 -14.86
CA ASN A 320 2.17 -13.44 -14.91
C ASN A 320 2.50 -14.90 -14.57
N GLY A 321 3.00 -15.64 -15.53
CA GLY A 321 3.50 -17.02 -15.37
C GLY A 321 5.02 -17.11 -15.26
N THR A 322 5.71 -16.01 -14.91
CA THR A 322 7.18 -15.96 -14.77
C THR A 322 7.61 -15.75 -13.31
N SER A 323 8.91 -15.66 -13.08
CA SER A 323 9.47 -15.24 -11.78
C SER A 323 9.78 -13.74 -11.73
N ASP A 324 9.62 -13.03 -12.85
CA ASP A 324 9.85 -11.61 -12.95
C ASP A 324 8.51 -10.86 -12.84
N PHE A 325 8.26 -10.29 -11.69
CA PHE A 325 7.02 -9.56 -11.43
C PHE A 325 6.91 -8.25 -12.22
N SER A 326 8.03 -7.71 -12.74
CA SER A 326 8.00 -6.48 -13.56
C SER A 326 7.28 -6.69 -14.91
N ASN A 327 7.23 -7.92 -15.41
CA ASN A 327 6.56 -8.25 -16.68
C ASN A 327 5.06 -7.95 -16.63
N LEU A 328 4.40 -8.15 -15.46
CA LEU A 328 2.97 -7.89 -15.33
C LEU A 328 2.66 -6.41 -15.56
N GLU A 329 3.38 -5.52 -14.88
CA GLU A 329 3.20 -4.07 -14.99
C GLU A 329 3.45 -3.58 -16.43
N GLU A 330 4.52 -4.07 -17.06
CA GLU A 330 4.85 -3.72 -18.44
C GLU A 330 3.72 -4.11 -19.41
N VAL A 331 3.21 -5.34 -19.29
CA VAL A 331 2.13 -5.84 -20.16
C VAL A 331 0.81 -5.11 -19.91
N VAL A 332 0.45 -4.87 -18.64
CA VAL A 332 -0.72 -4.07 -18.27
C VAL A 332 -0.65 -2.70 -18.94
N ASN A 333 0.48 -2.00 -18.84
CA ASN A 333 0.64 -0.68 -19.44
C ASN A 333 0.52 -0.71 -20.98
N LYS A 334 1.10 -1.71 -21.65
CA LYS A 334 0.97 -1.87 -23.11
C LYS A 334 -0.49 -1.98 -23.57
N TYR A 335 -1.30 -2.76 -22.87
CA TYR A 335 -2.72 -2.92 -23.19
C TYR A 335 -3.53 -1.67 -22.84
N LYS A 336 -3.25 -1.01 -21.70
CA LYS A 336 -3.89 0.27 -21.31
C LYS A 336 -3.64 1.36 -22.35
N GLU A 337 -2.41 1.52 -22.85
CA GLU A 337 -2.06 2.50 -23.89
C GLU A 337 -2.81 2.26 -25.19
N LYS A 338 -3.26 1.04 -25.46
CA LYS A 338 -4.08 0.68 -26.62
C LYS A 338 -5.59 0.76 -26.35
N GLY A 339 -5.99 1.15 -25.13
CA GLY A 339 -7.39 1.35 -24.75
C GLY A 339 -8.17 0.09 -24.40
N TYR A 340 -7.50 -1.04 -24.13
CA TYR A 340 -8.15 -2.26 -23.67
C TYR A 340 -8.66 -2.15 -22.25
N ASN A 341 -9.75 -2.84 -21.94
CA ASN A 341 -10.34 -2.90 -20.62
C ASN A 341 -9.74 -4.06 -19.81
N ILE A 342 -8.80 -3.77 -18.93
CA ILE A 342 -8.21 -4.78 -18.06
C ILE A 342 -9.05 -4.87 -16.78
N LEU A 343 -9.67 -6.01 -16.52
CA LEU A 343 -10.52 -6.23 -15.36
C LEU A 343 -9.81 -6.97 -14.24
N LYS A 344 -8.86 -7.85 -14.57
CA LYS A 344 -8.16 -8.70 -13.61
C LYS A 344 -6.66 -8.76 -13.90
N VAL A 345 -5.83 -8.70 -12.85
CA VAL A 345 -4.38 -8.91 -12.96
C VAL A 345 -3.89 -9.81 -11.82
N GLY A 346 -2.89 -10.66 -12.08
CA GLY A 346 -2.36 -11.54 -11.05
C GLY A 346 -1.27 -12.47 -11.55
N ASN A 347 -1.03 -13.55 -10.81
CA ASN A 347 -0.10 -14.62 -11.18
C ASN A 347 -0.84 -15.88 -11.60
N THR A 348 -0.17 -16.74 -12.36
CA THR A 348 -0.61 -18.12 -12.56
C THR A 348 -0.22 -18.97 -11.36
N GLU A 349 -0.97 -20.04 -11.06
CA GLU A 349 -0.62 -21.02 -10.00
C GLU A 349 0.77 -21.67 -10.22
N SER A 350 1.20 -21.78 -11.47
CA SER A 350 2.49 -22.37 -11.82
C SER A 350 3.15 -21.62 -12.97
N LYS A 351 4.49 -21.70 -13.04
CA LYS A 351 5.26 -21.03 -14.10
C LYS A 351 4.93 -21.56 -15.48
N VAL A 352 4.79 -20.64 -16.44
CA VAL A 352 4.43 -20.93 -17.83
C VAL A 352 5.62 -20.68 -18.75
N LYS A 353 5.90 -21.63 -19.63
CA LYS A 353 7.06 -21.54 -20.54
C LYS A 353 6.83 -20.58 -21.70
N GLN A 354 5.61 -20.55 -22.23
CA GLN A 354 5.28 -19.79 -23.43
C GLN A 354 4.16 -18.79 -23.16
N THR A 355 4.34 -17.57 -23.63
CA THR A 355 3.30 -16.54 -23.65
C THR A 355 2.13 -16.99 -24.52
N LYS A 356 0.91 -16.86 -23.99
CA LYS A 356 -0.29 -17.29 -24.67
C LYS A 356 -1.46 -16.33 -24.49
N ILE A 357 -2.33 -16.31 -25.49
CA ILE A 357 -3.60 -15.61 -25.50
C ILE A 357 -4.71 -16.65 -25.51
N THR A 358 -5.50 -16.70 -24.46
CA THR A 358 -6.65 -17.61 -24.37
C THR A 358 -7.91 -16.81 -24.69
N ASN A 359 -8.58 -17.13 -25.77
CA ASN A 359 -9.89 -16.58 -26.11
C ASN A 359 -10.96 -17.23 -25.23
N ARG A 360 -11.74 -16.44 -24.49
CA ARG A 360 -12.75 -16.90 -23.52
C ARG A 360 -14.16 -16.82 -24.07
N THR A 361 -14.44 -15.86 -24.95
CA THR A 361 -15.78 -15.64 -25.50
C THR A 361 -15.80 -15.82 -27.01
N LYS A 362 -16.91 -16.33 -27.56
CA LYS A 362 -17.05 -16.47 -29.02
C LYS A 362 -17.10 -15.12 -29.73
N GLN A 363 -17.65 -14.12 -29.10
CA GLN A 363 -17.82 -12.76 -29.67
C GLN A 363 -16.48 -12.07 -29.91
N ALA A 364 -15.48 -12.35 -29.07
CA ALA A 364 -14.16 -11.75 -29.16
C ALA A 364 -13.21 -12.44 -30.18
N SER A 365 -13.61 -13.58 -30.78
CA SER A 365 -12.74 -14.39 -31.67
C SER A 365 -12.13 -13.61 -32.83
N GLU A 366 -12.82 -12.61 -33.37
CA GLU A 366 -12.32 -11.79 -34.48
C GLU A 366 -11.15 -10.86 -34.05
N LYS A 367 -11.05 -10.52 -32.75
CA LYS A 367 -10.04 -9.61 -32.21
C LYS A 367 -8.76 -10.30 -31.71
N VAL A 368 -8.68 -11.63 -31.77
CA VAL A 368 -7.52 -12.42 -31.29
C VAL A 368 -6.19 -11.92 -31.84
N THR A 369 -6.14 -11.61 -33.15
CA THR A 369 -4.91 -11.15 -33.79
C THR A 369 -4.51 -9.76 -33.31
N GLU A 370 -5.45 -8.86 -33.08
CA GLU A 370 -5.20 -7.52 -32.58
C GLU A 370 -4.66 -7.58 -31.15
N VAL A 371 -5.32 -8.35 -30.27
CA VAL A 371 -4.89 -8.57 -28.88
C VAL A 371 -3.47 -9.17 -28.83
N LYS A 372 -3.20 -10.18 -29.66
CA LYS A 372 -1.88 -10.82 -29.73
C LYS A 372 -0.76 -9.86 -30.12
N ASN A 373 -1.00 -8.99 -31.11
CA ASN A 373 0.01 -8.06 -31.63
C ASN A 373 0.46 -7.00 -30.60
N VAL A 374 -0.31 -6.78 -29.55
CA VAL A 374 0.09 -5.84 -28.48
C VAL A 374 1.26 -6.36 -27.66
N ILE A 375 1.27 -7.65 -27.38
CA ILE A 375 2.30 -8.26 -26.51
C ILE A 375 3.44 -8.88 -27.30
N LYS A 376 3.13 -9.83 -28.18
CA LYS A 376 4.13 -10.59 -28.94
C LYS A 376 3.47 -11.30 -30.12
N GLU A 377 3.94 -11.03 -31.32
CA GLU A 377 3.39 -11.64 -32.55
C GLU A 377 3.47 -13.17 -32.55
N THR A 378 4.47 -13.75 -31.85
CA THR A 378 4.68 -15.20 -31.74
C THR A 378 3.93 -15.86 -30.59
N ALA A 379 3.16 -15.10 -29.77
CA ALA A 379 2.39 -15.66 -28.68
C ALA A 379 1.43 -16.73 -29.17
N LYS A 380 1.30 -17.84 -28.42
CA LYS A 380 0.39 -18.92 -28.75
C LYS A 380 -1.06 -18.48 -28.52
N THR A 381 -1.95 -18.82 -29.44
CA THR A 381 -3.39 -18.61 -29.28
C THR A 381 -4.11 -19.92 -28.99
N GLU A 382 -5.05 -19.92 -28.06
CA GLU A 382 -5.88 -21.06 -27.73
C GLU A 382 -7.30 -20.61 -27.40
N THR A 383 -8.27 -21.52 -27.51
CA THR A 383 -9.65 -21.29 -27.04
C THR A 383 -9.82 -21.97 -25.70
N GLY A 384 -10.20 -21.18 -24.69
CA GLY A 384 -10.47 -21.65 -23.34
C GLY A 384 -11.95 -21.98 -23.14
N LYS A 385 -12.30 -22.27 -21.88
CA LYS A 385 -13.71 -22.34 -21.49
C LYS A 385 -14.29 -20.94 -21.53
N ASP A 386 -15.52 -20.83 -21.97
CA ASP A 386 -16.32 -19.60 -21.87
C ASP A 386 -16.62 -19.36 -20.38
N THR A 387 -16.04 -18.30 -19.82
CA THR A 387 -16.22 -17.93 -18.39
C THR A 387 -17.17 -16.76 -18.21
N GLU A 388 -17.54 -16.08 -19.30
CA GLU A 388 -18.35 -14.84 -19.34
C GLU A 388 -17.73 -13.64 -18.57
N ASP A 389 -16.62 -13.84 -17.82
CA ASP A 389 -16.01 -12.78 -16.99
C ASP A 389 -15.12 -11.82 -17.78
N VAL A 390 -14.33 -12.38 -18.73
CA VAL A 390 -13.43 -11.60 -19.60
C VAL A 390 -13.38 -12.20 -21.00
N ASP A 391 -13.12 -11.38 -22.01
CA ASP A 391 -12.98 -11.84 -23.40
C ASP A 391 -11.69 -12.62 -23.64
N PHE A 392 -10.59 -12.18 -23.02
CA PHE A 392 -9.29 -12.81 -23.18
C PHE A 392 -8.53 -12.92 -21.86
N THR A 393 -7.83 -14.05 -21.71
CA THR A 393 -6.78 -14.19 -20.70
C THR A 393 -5.41 -14.15 -21.38
N ILE A 394 -4.58 -13.19 -20.99
CA ILE A 394 -3.20 -13.04 -21.43
C ILE A 394 -2.31 -13.70 -20.38
N THR A 395 -1.59 -14.75 -20.75
CA THR A 395 -0.63 -15.39 -19.83
C THR A 395 0.79 -15.12 -20.30
N ILE A 396 1.55 -14.41 -19.48
CA ILE A 396 2.95 -14.07 -19.74
C ILE A 396 3.81 -15.30 -19.43
N GLY A 397 4.56 -15.77 -20.39
CA GLY A 397 5.46 -16.91 -20.26
C GLY A 397 6.93 -16.50 -20.14
N GLN A 398 7.79 -17.48 -19.83
CA GLN A 398 9.25 -17.28 -19.69
C GLN A 398 9.93 -16.84 -21.01
N ASP A 399 9.24 -16.92 -22.14
CA ASP A 399 9.70 -16.46 -23.44
C ASP A 399 9.37 -14.99 -23.72
N TYR A 400 8.72 -14.30 -22.80
CA TYR A 400 8.43 -12.88 -22.88
C TYR A 400 9.68 -12.07 -22.59
#